data_5f42866fe8e5dbb2edf6dc047415ed75
#
_entry.id   5f42866fe8e5dbb2edf6dc047415ed75
#
_cell.length_a   1.000
_cell.length_b   1.000
_cell.length_c   1.000
_cell.angle_alpha   90.00
_cell.angle_beta   90.00
_cell.angle_gamma   90.00
#
_symmetry.space_group_name_H-M   'P 1'
#
loop_
_entity.id
_entity.type
_entity.pdbx_description
1 polymer ?
#
loop_
_entity_poly.entity_id
_entity_poly.type
_entity_poly.pdbx_seq_one_letter_code
_entity_poly.pdbx_strand_id
1 'polypeptide(L)'
;MAAPEAPEAPAETRETARPSRADSDEWRGIVLVTGTDTEVGKTIATAAMAAAAQAAGLRVAVIKPGQTGIDTGMPTDAEVVTRLAGPETVRTLSEFPEPLAPLAAAKVAGLPPLDLFDVVDAIRAEAEKHDLVLVEGAGGLLVPMGVRPSGEAWTFADLGTTLGCGMIVVARAGLGTLNHTALTLEALNRRGVPARVILGAWPAEPELVHWANLGELVPHLVGALPAGAGSMDPGVFRRSAPGWLTPALYGVLDNWRVWAEEAG
;
A
#
# COMPACT_ATOMS: atom_id res chain seq x y z
N MET A 1 -13.42 55.60 36.26
CA MET A 1 -12.15 55.06 35.79
C MET A 1 -12.49 53.74 35.11
N ALA A 2 -12.53 53.73 33.80
CA ALA A 2 -12.76 52.56 32.99
C ALA A 2 -11.40 51.86 32.73
N ALA A 3 -11.38 50.52 32.88
CA ALA A 3 -10.21 49.70 32.57
C ALA A 3 -9.97 49.67 31.06
N PRO A 4 -8.73 49.59 30.59
CA PRO A 4 -8.45 49.52 29.16
C PRO A 4 -8.74 48.10 28.59
N GLU A 5 -9.44 48.04 27.45
CA GLU A 5 -9.65 46.88 26.64
C GLU A 5 -8.31 46.32 26.11
N ALA A 6 -8.17 45.00 26.21
CA ALA A 6 -7.04 44.30 25.63
C ALA A 6 -7.20 44.21 24.09
N PRO A 7 -6.10 44.29 23.31
CA PRO A 7 -6.17 44.22 21.88
C PRO A 7 -6.51 42.80 21.39
N GLU A 8 -7.49 42.70 20.48
CA GLU A 8 -7.79 41.47 19.72
C GLU A 8 -6.57 41.02 18.90
N ALA A 9 -6.22 39.77 19.06
CA ALA A 9 -5.22 39.10 18.24
C ALA A 9 -5.73 38.95 16.80
N PRO A 10 -4.91 39.17 15.76
CA PRO A 10 -5.34 39.01 14.39
C PRO A 10 -5.63 37.50 14.11
N ALA A 11 -6.78 37.23 13.48
CA ALA A 11 -7.15 35.92 12.98
C ALA A 11 -6.14 35.53 11.89
N GLU A 12 -5.26 34.59 12.21
CA GLU A 12 -4.43 33.91 11.21
C GLU A 12 -5.34 33.10 10.29
N THR A 13 -5.60 33.63 9.11
CA THR A 13 -6.11 32.84 7.98
C THR A 13 -5.06 31.78 7.64
N ARG A 14 -5.28 30.54 8.12
CA ARG A 14 -4.56 29.36 7.64
C ARG A 14 -4.89 29.18 6.16
N GLU A 15 -4.05 29.74 5.32
CA GLU A 15 -3.98 29.39 3.91
C GLU A 15 -3.62 27.91 3.84
N THR A 16 -4.58 27.06 3.41
CA THR A 16 -4.34 25.64 3.16
C THR A 16 -3.32 25.56 2.03
N ALA A 17 -2.06 25.38 2.39
CA ALA A 17 -0.99 25.17 1.44
C ALA A 17 -1.34 23.95 0.58
N ARG A 18 -1.54 24.16 -0.72
CA ARG A 18 -1.63 23.07 -1.68
C ARG A 18 -0.34 22.27 -1.56
N PRO A 19 -0.41 20.90 -1.47
CA PRO A 19 0.78 20.07 -1.36
C PRO A 19 1.74 20.43 -2.49
N SER A 20 3.02 20.54 -2.18
CA SER A 20 4.04 20.84 -3.18
C SER A 20 4.11 19.69 -4.19
N ARG A 21 4.35 19.99 -5.44
CA ARG A 21 4.54 19.01 -6.51
C ARG A 21 5.60 17.93 -6.16
N ALA A 22 6.53 18.24 -5.25
CA ALA A 22 7.57 17.34 -4.78
C ALA A 22 7.02 16.13 -3.98
N ASP A 23 5.91 16.29 -3.24
CA ASP A 23 5.36 15.19 -2.41
C ASP A 23 4.62 14.15 -3.25
N SER A 24 4.12 14.50 -4.45
CA SER A 24 3.47 13.56 -5.36
C SER A 24 4.45 12.86 -6.31
N ASP A 25 5.60 13.47 -6.61
CA ASP A 25 6.60 12.88 -7.52
C ASP A 25 7.29 11.64 -6.92
N GLU A 26 7.37 11.53 -5.59
CA GLU A 26 7.95 10.39 -4.88
C GLU A 26 7.17 9.08 -5.12
N TRP A 27 5.87 9.17 -5.43
CA TRP A 27 4.97 8.04 -5.59
C TRP A 27 4.47 7.85 -7.03
N ARG A 28 5.24 8.33 -8.00
CA ARG A 28 5.07 8.08 -9.44
C ARG A 28 6.01 6.99 -9.93
N GLY A 29 5.74 6.48 -11.11
CA GLY A 29 6.54 5.40 -11.72
C GLY A 29 6.28 4.08 -11.00
N ILE A 30 7.30 3.46 -10.43
CA ILE A 30 7.18 2.15 -9.77
C ILE A 30 7.02 2.34 -8.27
N VAL A 31 5.96 1.78 -7.69
CA VAL A 31 5.71 1.77 -6.24
C VAL A 31 5.42 0.34 -5.80
N LEU A 32 6.18 -0.14 -4.84
CA LEU A 32 5.99 -1.46 -4.25
C LEU A 32 4.99 -1.40 -3.10
N VAL A 33 4.14 -2.42 -2.98
CA VAL A 33 3.18 -2.57 -1.88
C VAL A 33 3.50 -3.85 -1.11
N THR A 34 4.00 -3.72 0.11
CA THR A 34 4.26 -4.83 1.03
C THR A 34 3.32 -4.78 2.22
N GLY A 35 3.39 -5.75 3.10
CA GLY A 35 2.67 -5.76 4.37
C GLY A 35 3.57 -6.03 5.55
N THR A 36 3.09 -5.70 6.73
CA THR A 36 3.72 -6.17 7.98
C THR A 36 3.48 -7.67 8.19
N ASP A 37 2.48 -8.26 7.47
CA ASP A 37 2.10 -9.66 7.54
C ASP A 37 1.19 -10.04 6.34
N THR A 38 0.70 -11.29 6.31
CA THR A 38 -0.42 -11.72 5.46
C THR A 38 -1.74 -11.13 5.99
N GLU A 39 -2.75 -11.00 5.09
CA GLU A 39 -4.11 -10.54 5.47
C GLU A 39 -4.18 -9.18 6.17
N VAL A 40 -3.18 -8.31 5.95
CA VAL A 40 -3.18 -6.94 6.46
C VAL A 40 -3.92 -5.96 5.55
N GLY A 41 -4.45 -6.41 4.41
CA GLY A 41 -5.22 -5.58 3.46
C GLY A 41 -4.40 -5.05 2.27
N LYS A 42 -3.26 -5.66 1.91
CA LYS A 42 -2.43 -5.23 0.76
C LYS A 42 -3.22 -5.05 -0.52
N THR A 43 -4.00 -6.04 -0.91
CA THR A 43 -4.76 -6.05 -2.16
C THR A 43 -5.80 -4.93 -2.21
N ILE A 44 -6.45 -4.64 -1.07
CA ILE A 44 -7.42 -3.54 -0.98
C ILE A 44 -6.71 -2.18 -1.01
N ALA A 45 -5.54 -2.07 -0.37
CA ALA A 45 -4.70 -0.87 -0.44
C ALA A 45 -4.19 -0.62 -1.86
N THR A 46 -3.72 -1.67 -2.56
CA THR A 46 -3.32 -1.61 -3.97
C THR A 46 -4.47 -1.13 -4.86
N ALA A 47 -5.67 -1.69 -4.68
CA ALA A 47 -6.86 -1.27 -5.40
C ALA A 47 -7.24 0.19 -5.10
N ALA A 48 -7.16 0.63 -3.83
CA ALA A 48 -7.46 2.01 -3.45
C ALA A 48 -6.48 3.00 -4.08
N MET A 49 -5.17 2.69 -4.04
CA MET A 49 -4.13 3.49 -4.69
C MET A 49 -4.35 3.57 -6.21
N ALA A 50 -4.68 2.45 -6.86
CA ALA A 50 -4.99 2.41 -8.28
C ALA A 50 -6.21 3.27 -8.62
N ALA A 51 -7.30 3.16 -7.85
CA ALA A 51 -8.51 3.94 -8.06
C ALA A 51 -8.28 5.45 -7.88
N ALA A 52 -7.53 5.86 -6.85
CA ALA A 52 -7.21 7.26 -6.60
C ALA A 52 -6.30 7.84 -7.71
N ALA A 53 -5.27 7.11 -8.14
CA ALA A 53 -4.39 7.52 -9.22
C ALA A 53 -5.14 7.66 -10.57
N GLN A 54 -6.05 6.71 -10.88
CA GLN A 54 -6.91 6.80 -12.07
C GLN A 54 -7.86 8.00 -12.00
N ALA A 55 -8.44 8.29 -10.82
CA ALA A 55 -9.27 9.48 -10.61
C ALA A 55 -8.48 10.79 -10.82
N ALA A 56 -7.17 10.77 -10.58
CA ALA A 56 -6.24 11.85 -10.88
C ALA A 56 -5.77 11.88 -12.36
N GLY A 57 -6.25 10.95 -13.21
CA GLY A 57 -5.96 10.89 -14.63
C GLY A 57 -4.69 10.12 -15.01
N LEU A 58 -4.12 9.31 -14.12
CA LEU A 58 -2.95 8.51 -14.41
C LEU A 58 -3.34 7.18 -15.08
N ARG A 59 -2.48 6.71 -15.99
CA ARG A 59 -2.51 5.34 -16.50
C ARG A 59 -1.84 4.43 -15.48
N VAL A 60 -2.56 3.42 -15.00
CA VAL A 60 -2.11 2.57 -13.89
C VAL A 60 -2.01 1.12 -14.32
N ALA A 61 -0.86 0.50 -14.02
CA ALA A 61 -0.69 -0.95 -14.04
C ALA A 61 -0.55 -1.52 -12.63
N VAL A 62 -1.04 -2.74 -12.43
CA VAL A 62 -0.84 -3.50 -11.20
C VAL A 62 -0.19 -4.83 -11.55
N ILE A 63 0.91 -5.16 -10.87
CA ILE A 63 1.64 -6.41 -11.05
C ILE A 63 1.65 -7.18 -9.74
N LYS A 64 1.28 -8.45 -9.81
CA LYS A 64 1.46 -9.46 -8.76
C LYS A 64 2.57 -10.41 -9.20
N PRO A 65 3.81 -10.32 -8.67
CA PRO A 65 4.89 -11.21 -9.09
C PRO A 65 4.56 -12.69 -8.86
N GLY A 66 4.00 -13.03 -7.71
CA GLY A 66 3.58 -14.39 -7.40
C GLY A 66 2.25 -14.43 -6.66
N GLN A 67 1.28 -15.12 -7.23
CA GLN A 67 0.02 -15.46 -6.58
C GLN A 67 0.12 -16.87 -6.02
N THR A 68 -0.22 -17.05 -4.76
CA THR A 68 -0.25 -18.35 -4.09
C THR A 68 -1.68 -18.70 -3.67
N GLY A 69 -1.97 -20.00 -3.49
CA GLY A 69 -3.27 -20.48 -3.04
C GLY A 69 -4.36 -20.43 -4.10
N ILE A 70 -4.03 -20.56 -5.40
CA ILE A 70 -5.04 -20.52 -6.47
C ILE A 70 -6.04 -21.67 -6.40
N ASP A 71 -5.67 -22.80 -5.79
CA ASP A 71 -6.56 -23.97 -5.62
C ASP A 71 -7.53 -23.84 -4.43
N THR A 72 -7.48 -22.73 -3.69
CA THR A 72 -8.39 -22.50 -2.55
C THR A 72 -9.81 -22.12 -2.96
N GLY A 73 -10.03 -21.78 -4.23
CA GLY A 73 -11.31 -21.30 -4.74
C GLY A 73 -11.65 -19.84 -4.35
N MET A 74 -10.73 -19.15 -3.68
CA MET A 74 -10.87 -17.74 -3.38
C MET A 74 -10.41 -16.89 -4.56
N PRO A 75 -11.01 -15.71 -4.77
CA PRO A 75 -10.53 -14.79 -5.80
C PRO A 75 -9.06 -14.44 -5.62
N THR A 76 -8.31 -14.40 -6.70
CA THR A 76 -6.92 -13.95 -6.73
C THR A 76 -6.81 -12.46 -6.44
N ASP A 77 -5.63 -11.99 -6.00
CA ASP A 77 -5.38 -10.57 -5.76
C ASP A 77 -5.63 -9.74 -7.05
N ALA A 78 -5.23 -10.26 -8.20
CA ALA A 78 -5.45 -9.64 -9.51
C ALA A 78 -6.96 -9.49 -9.84
N GLU A 79 -7.77 -10.51 -9.55
CA GLU A 79 -9.23 -10.45 -9.74
C GLU A 79 -9.88 -9.43 -8.80
N VAL A 80 -9.45 -9.38 -7.54
CA VAL A 80 -9.95 -8.39 -6.56
C VAL A 80 -9.62 -6.97 -7.00
N VAL A 81 -8.37 -6.70 -7.41
CA VAL A 81 -7.96 -5.38 -7.91
C VAL A 81 -8.73 -5.00 -9.18
N THR A 82 -8.88 -5.94 -10.13
CA THR A 82 -9.65 -5.72 -11.37
C THR A 82 -11.10 -5.37 -11.06
N ARG A 83 -11.73 -6.10 -10.15
CA ARG A 83 -13.12 -5.85 -9.75
C ARG A 83 -13.28 -4.48 -9.10
N LEU A 84 -12.43 -4.15 -8.11
CA LEU A 84 -12.58 -2.94 -7.30
C LEU A 84 -12.16 -1.66 -8.03
N ALA A 85 -10.97 -1.66 -8.62
CA ALA A 85 -10.37 -0.48 -9.25
C ALA A 85 -10.45 -0.49 -10.78
N GLY A 86 -10.27 -1.66 -11.41
CA GLY A 86 -10.26 -1.82 -12.86
C GLY A 86 -9.16 -1.01 -13.55
N PRO A 87 -7.88 -1.12 -13.12
CA PRO A 87 -6.80 -0.42 -13.80
C PRO A 87 -6.59 -0.97 -15.22
N GLU A 88 -5.91 -0.19 -16.06
CA GLU A 88 -5.70 -0.51 -17.48
C GLU A 88 -4.99 -1.86 -17.68
N THR A 89 -4.06 -2.17 -16.79
CA THR A 89 -3.31 -3.42 -16.81
C THR A 89 -3.26 -4.04 -15.42
N VAL A 90 -3.64 -5.33 -15.32
CA VAL A 90 -3.40 -6.17 -14.13
C VAL A 90 -2.74 -7.46 -14.58
N ARG A 91 -1.59 -7.80 -13.99
CA ARG A 91 -0.82 -9.00 -14.36
C ARG A 91 -0.36 -9.77 -13.14
N THR A 92 -0.57 -11.08 -13.16
CA THR A 92 0.13 -12.05 -12.32
C THR A 92 1.24 -12.69 -13.16
N LEU A 93 2.49 -12.72 -12.62
CA LEU A 93 3.62 -13.26 -13.38
C LEU A 93 3.76 -14.78 -13.19
N SER A 94 3.49 -15.28 -11.97
CA SER A 94 3.48 -16.70 -11.68
C SER A 94 2.39 -17.05 -10.67
N GLU A 95 1.82 -18.23 -10.82
CA GLU A 95 0.73 -18.74 -9.97
C GLU A 95 1.13 -20.07 -9.35
N PHE A 96 0.79 -20.26 -8.06
CA PHE A 96 1.14 -21.46 -7.30
C PHE A 96 -0.09 -22.00 -6.57
N PRO A 97 -0.32 -23.33 -6.61
CA PRO A 97 -1.52 -23.96 -6.03
C PRO A 97 -1.65 -23.70 -4.52
N GLU A 98 -0.57 -23.91 -3.78
CA GLU A 98 -0.59 -23.94 -2.31
C GLU A 98 -0.54 -22.53 -1.69
N PRO A 99 -1.28 -22.28 -0.57
CA PRO A 99 -1.29 -21.01 0.14
C PRO A 99 -0.05 -20.88 1.06
N LEU A 100 1.12 -20.88 0.47
CA LEU A 100 2.42 -20.78 1.14
C LEU A 100 3.18 -19.52 0.68
N ALA A 101 4.34 -19.24 1.30
CA ALA A 101 5.27 -18.26 0.76
C ALA A 101 5.66 -18.66 -0.69
N PRO A 102 5.80 -17.70 -1.63
CA PRO A 102 5.96 -18.01 -3.06
C PRO A 102 7.06 -19.03 -3.38
N LEU A 103 8.25 -18.87 -2.78
CA LEU A 103 9.35 -19.83 -2.96
C LEU A 103 9.01 -21.22 -2.41
N ALA A 104 8.32 -21.30 -1.27
CA ALA A 104 7.90 -22.56 -0.70
C ALA A 104 6.79 -23.22 -1.55
N ALA A 105 5.83 -22.44 -2.03
CA ALA A 105 4.76 -22.90 -2.91
C ALA A 105 5.32 -23.47 -4.23
N ALA A 106 6.28 -22.78 -4.86
CA ALA A 106 6.98 -23.25 -6.05
C ALA A 106 7.66 -24.60 -5.81
N LYS A 107 8.39 -24.74 -4.68
CA LYS A 107 9.08 -25.98 -4.33
C LYS A 107 8.11 -27.15 -4.10
N VAL A 108 7.02 -26.92 -3.38
CA VAL A 108 6.01 -27.95 -3.10
C VAL A 108 5.31 -28.39 -4.38
N ALA A 109 4.98 -27.46 -5.25
CA ALA A 109 4.33 -27.74 -6.52
C ALA A 109 5.27 -28.28 -7.61
N GLY A 110 6.59 -28.30 -7.38
CA GLY A 110 7.57 -28.67 -8.42
C GLY A 110 7.60 -27.70 -9.60
N LEU A 111 7.18 -26.44 -9.38
CA LEU A 111 7.16 -25.39 -10.38
C LEU A 111 8.44 -24.53 -10.33
N PRO A 112 8.82 -23.86 -11.44
CA PRO A 112 9.91 -22.91 -11.43
C PRO A 112 9.67 -21.79 -10.41
N PRO A 113 10.66 -21.47 -9.55
CA PRO A 113 10.56 -20.33 -8.66
C PRO A 113 10.65 -19.02 -9.46
N LEU A 114 10.13 -17.91 -8.87
CA LEU A 114 10.29 -16.59 -9.42
C LEU A 114 11.77 -16.22 -9.54
N ASP A 115 12.23 -15.81 -10.73
CA ASP A 115 13.53 -15.16 -10.92
C ASP A 115 13.41 -13.67 -10.67
N LEU A 116 14.39 -13.08 -9.94
CA LEU A 116 14.37 -11.67 -9.59
C LEU A 116 14.43 -10.77 -10.83
N PHE A 117 15.28 -11.12 -11.81
CA PHE A 117 15.51 -10.26 -12.96
C PHE A 117 14.35 -10.34 -13.96
N ASP A 118 13.73 -11.50 -14.14
CA ASP A 118 12.50 -11.64 -14.94
C ASP A 118 11.37 -10.77 -14.36
N VAL A 119 11.25 -10.73 -13.03
CA VAL A 119 10.28 -9.86 -12.34
C VAL A 119 10.61 -8.38 -12.56
N VAL A 120 11.88 -7.99 -12.44
CA VAL A 120 12.34 -6.61 -12.67
C VAL A 120 12.06 -6.17 -14.11
N ASP A 121 12.35 -7.02 -15.09
CA ASP A 121 12.15 -6.70 -16.51
C ASP A 121 10.66 -6.58 -16.85
N ALA A 122 9.82 -7.45 -16.29
CA ALA A 122 8.37 -7.34 -16.45
C ALA A 122 7.81 -6.03 -15.86
N ILE A 123 8.29 -5.60 -14.69
CA ILE A 123 7.89 -4.34 -14.05
C ILE A 123 8.33 -3.14 -14.88
N ARG A 124 9.58 -3.12 -15.36
CA ARG A 124 10.12 -2.03 -16.18
C ARG A 124 9.38 -1.90 -17.50
N ALA A 125 9.04 -3.01 -18.14
CA ALA A 125 8.27 -3.01 -19.37
C ALA A 125 6.88 -2.39 -19.23
N GLU A 126 6.25 -2.50 -18.04
CA GLU A 126 4.98 -1.82 -17.78
C GLU A 126 5.21 -0.35 -17.39
N ALA A 127 6.31 -0.01 -16.73
CA ALA A 127 6.64 1.37 -16.38
C ALA A 127 6.91 2.27 -17.61
N GLU A 128 7.30 1.70 -18.74
CA GLU A 128 7.42 2.43 -20.02
C GLU A 128 6.07 2.87 -20.61
N LYS A 129 4.97 2.20 -20.21
CA LYS A 129 3.62 2.39 -20.79
C LYS A 129 2.67 3.11 -19.85
N HIS A 130 2.95 3.10 -18.54
CA HIS A 130 2.06 3.58 -17.49
C HIS A 130 2.72 4.66 -16.64
N ASP A 131 1.91 5.57 -16.12
CA ASP A 131 2.38 6.67 -15.27
C ASP A 131 2.64 6.19 -13.83
N LEU A 132 1.97 5.10 -13.41
CA LEU A 132 2.13 4.43 -12.14
C LEU A 132 2.05 2.91 -12.31
N VAL A 133 3.03 2.20 -11.78
CA VAL A 133 3.05 0.73 -11.69
C VAL A 133 3.07 0.34 -10.22
N LEU A 134 1.98 -0.23 -9.75
CA LEU A 134 1.88 -0.79 -8.40
C LEU A 134 2.28 -2.25 -8.42
N VAL A 135 3.24 -2.64 -7.59
CA VAL A 135 3.70 -4.03 -7.51
C VAL A 135 3.36 -4.59 -6.15
N GLU A 136 2.46 -5.57 -6.09
CA GLU A 136 2.01 -6.14 -4.82
C GLU A 136 2.80 -7.39 -4.45
N GLY A 137 3.43 -7.36 -3.28
CA GLY A 137 4.14 -8.50 -2.68
C GLY A 137 3.21 -9.57 -2.10
N ALA A 138 3.80 -10.65 -1.62
CA ALA A 138 3.12 -11.73 -0.91
C ALA A 138 3.63 -11.81 0.55
N GLY A 139 2.70 -11.79 1.51
CA GLY A 139 3.04 -11.79 2.93
C GLY A 139 3.76 -10.51 3.39
N GLY A 140 4.78 -10.67 4.23
CA GLY A 140 5.58 -9.56 4.74
C GLY A 140 6.82 -9.27 3.90
N LEU A 141 7.55 -8.20 4.26
CA LEU A 141 8.70 -7.65 3.52
C LEU A 141 9.81 -8.67 3.22
N LEU A 142 10.13 -9.54 4.17
CA LEU A 142 11.28 -10.46 4.10
C LEU A 142 10.88 -11.91 3.76
N VAL A 143 9.66 -12.12 3.28
CA VAL A 143 9.21 -13.42 2.81
C VAL A 143 10.01 -13.82 1.56
N PRO A 144 10.55 -15.06 1.50
CA PRO A 144 11.23 -15.56 0.30
C PRO A 144 10.28 -15.65 -0.89
N MET A 145 10.54 -14.81 -1.90
CA MET A 145 9.72 -14.72 -3.11
C MET A 145 10.14 -15.71 -4.18
N GLY A 146 11.43 -15.88 -4.37
CA GLY A 146 11.98 -16.70 -5.43
C GLY A 146 13.50 -16.86 -5.27
N VAL A 147 14.20 -17.14 -6.36
CA VAL A 147 15.64 -17.32 -6.38
C VAL A 147 16.31 -16.35 -7.35
N ARG A 148 17.56 -16.00 -7.07
CA ARG A 148 18.46 -15.31 -7.99
C ARG A 148 19.15 -16.35 -8.90
N PRO A 149 19.76 -15.94 -10.01
CA PRO A 149 20.59 -16.84 -10.82
C PRO A 149 21.72 -17.53 -10.03
N SER A 150 22.18 -16.92 -8.93
CA SER A 150 23.15 -17.51 -7.98
C SER A 150 22.58 -18.68 -7.16
N GLY A 151 21.26 -18.87 -7.18
CA GLY A 151 20.56 -19.87 -6.34
C GLY A 151 20.14 -19.35 -4.96
N GLU A 152 20.50 -18.11 -4.59
CA GLU A 152 20.09 -17.49 -3.32
C GLU A 152 18.64 -17.03 -3.38
N ALA A 153 17.93 -17.17 -2.26
CA ALA A 153 16.58 -16.63 -2.14
C ALA A 153 16.60 -15.09 -2.20
N TRP A 154 15.58 -14.51 -2.80
CA TRP A 154 15.35 -13.07 -2.76
C TRP A 154 14.01 -12.75 -2.07
N THR A 155 13.92 -11.54 -1.50
CA THR A 155 12.77 -11.02 -0.77
C THR A 155 12.21 -9.78 -1.46
N PHE A 156 11.03 -9.35 -1.05
CA PHE A 156 10.45 -8.12 -1.59
C PHE A 156 11.28 -6.87 -1.27
N ALA A 157 12.05 -6.89 -0.17
CA ALA A 157 13.04 -5.85 0.13
C ALA A 157 14.17 -5.80 -0.91
N ASP A 158 14.62 -6.96 -1.41
CA ASP A 158 15.63 -7.03 -2.47
C ASP A 158 15.12 -6.46 -3.78
N LEU A 159 13.84 -6.70 -4.11
CA LEU A 159 13.20 -6.10 -5.28
C LEU A 159 13.19 -4.57 -5.18
N GLY A 160 12.83 -4.01 -4.01
CA GLY A 160 12.84 -2.57 -3.76
C GLY A 160 14.23 -1.95 -3.95
N THR A 161 15.26 -2.61 -3.41
CA THR A 161 16.66 -2.18 -3.57
C THR A 161 17.10 -2.25 -5.04
N THR A 162 16.71 -3.31 -5.77
CA THR A 162 17.09 -3.51 -7.18
C THR A 162 16.42 -2.50 -8.11
N LEU A 163 15.17 -2.14 -7.84
CA LEU A 163 14.44 -1.15 -8.63
C LEU A 163 14.76 0.30 -8.21
N GLY A 164 15.26 0.53 -6.99
CA GLY A 164 15.54 1.86 -6.45
C GLY A 164 14.28 2.70 -6.26
N CYS A 165 13.15 2.08 -5.90
CA CYS A 165 11.85 2.73 -5.80
C CYS A 165 11.30 2.71 -4.36
N GLY A 166 10.29 3.54 -4.10
CA GLY A 166 9.62 3.63 -2.81
C GLY A 166 8.66 2.47 -2.53
N MET A 167 8.32 2.26 -1.26
CA MET A 167 7.48 1.16 -0.81
C MET A 167 6.38 1.62 0.14
N ILE A 168 5.15 1.17 -0.12
CA ILE A 168 4.03 1.30 0.82
C ILE A 168 3.96 0.04 1.68
N VAL A 169 3.95 0.25 2.98
CA VAL A 169 3.81 -0.80 4.00
C VAL A 169 2.37 -0.81 4.50
N VAL A 170 1.64 -1.87 4.24
CA VAL A 170 0.28 -2.03 4.77
C VAL A 170 0.34 -2.68 6.15
N ALA A 171 -0.25 -2.03 7.15
CA ALA A 171 -0.22 -2.43 8.54
C ALA A 171 -1.63 -2.61 9.10
N ARG A 172 -1.79 -3.43 10.14
CA ARG A 172 -3.05 -3.56 10.90
C ARG A 172 -3.26 -2.34 11.80
N ALA A 173 -4.50 -2.07 12.20
CA ALA A 173 -4.80 -1.04 13.19
C ALA A 173 -4.66 -1.53 14.65
N GLY A 174 -4.81 -2.85 14.89
CA GLY A 174 -4.90 -3.45 16.20
C GLY A 174 -3.58 -3.63 16.96
N LEU A 175 -3.65 -4.26 18.13
CA LEU A 175 -2.52 -4.51 19.03
C LEU A 175 -1.40 -5.28 18.31
N GLY A 176 -0.15 -4.88 18.58
CA GLY A 176 1.08 -5.44 17.99
C GLY A 176 1.54 -4.71 16.72
N THR A 177 0.71 -3.86 16.12
CA THR A 177 1.05 -3.17 14.88
C THR A 177 2.27 -2.27 15.01
N LEU A 178 2.44 -1.58 16.13
CA LEU A 178 3.57 -0.66 16.34
C LEU A 178 4.91 -1.39 16.21
N ASN A 179 5.04 -2.58 16.84
CA ASN A 179 6.24 -3.38 16.73
C ASN A 179 6.48 -3.90 15.30
N HIS A 180 5.47 -4.49 14.67
CA HIS A 180 5.61 -5.04 13.33
C HIS A 180 5.90 -3.95 12.28
N THR A 181 5.26 -2.79 12.41
CA THR A 181 5.50 -1.64 11.53
C THR A 181 6.90 -1.09 11.73
N ALA A 182 7.34 -0.89 12.99
CA ALA A 182 8.68 -0.39 13.28
C ALA A 182 9.77 -1.32 12.73
N LEU A 183 9.66 -2.64 12.94
CA LEU A 183 10.60 -3.63 12.39
C LEU A 183 10.65 -3.58 10.86
N THR A 184 9.50 -3.44 10.20
CA THR A 184 9.43 -3.37 8.73
C THR A 184 10.05 -2.09 8.20
N LEU A 185 9.73 -0.94 8.81
CA LEU A 185 10.32 0.36 8.45
C LEU A 185 11.83 0.41 8.71
N GLU A 186 12.29 -0.16 9.83
CA GLU A 186 13.74 -0.27 10.13
C GLU A 186 14.45 -1.10 9.06
N ALA A 187 13.88 -2.25 8.66
CA ALA A 187 14.47 -3.10 7.64
C ALA A 187 14.57 -2.39 6.27
N LEU A 188 13.60 -1.55 5.91
CA LEU A 188 13.60 -0.72 4.70
C LEU A 188 14.60 0.43 4.81
N ASN A 189 14.60 1.15 5.93
CA ASN A 189 15.52 2.25 6.17
C ASN A 189 16.99 1.83 6.09
N ARG A 190 17.34 0.67 6.67
CA ARG A 190 18.70 0.09 6.57
C ARG A 190 19.14 -0.22 5.15
N ARG A 191 18.18 -0.37 4.23
CA ARG A 191 18.41 -0.62 2.80
C ARG A 191 18.33 0.64 1.94
N GLY A 192 18.05 1.80 2.56
CA GLY A 192 17.86 3.07 1.86
C GLY A 192 16.61 3.10 1.00
N VAL A 193 15.59 2.27 1.30
CA VAL A 193 14.30 2.24 0.58
C VAL A 193 13.32 3.17 1.26
N PRO A 194 12.86 4.25 0.60
CA PRO A 194 11.84 5.13 1.15
C PRO A 194 10.53 4.38 1.41
N ALA A 195 9.90 4.60 2.57
CA ALA A 195 8.67 3.90 2.92
C ALA A 195 7.65 4.82 3.61
N ARG A 196 6.36 4.54 3.36
CA ARG A 196 5.21 5.12 4.04
C ARG A 196 4.22 4.01 4.40
N VAL A 197 3.27 4.31 5.26
CA VAL A 197 2.36 3.32 5.83
C VAL A 197 0.91 3.60 5.41
N ILE A 198 0.17 2.54 5.10
CA ILE A 198 -1.29 2.54 5.00
C ILE A 198 -1.85 1.61 6.09
N LEU A 199 -2.83 2.07 6.85
CA LEU A 199 -3.64 1.18 7.69
C LEU A 199 -4.63 0.40 6.80
N GLY A 200 -4.50 -0.92 6.76
CA GLY A 200 -5.23 -1.78 5.82
C GLY A 200 -6.70 -2.01 6.16
N ALA A 201 -7.10 -1.87 7.42
CA ALA A 201 -8.48 -1.98 7.87
C ALA A 201 -8.66 -1.23 9.19
N TRP A 202 -9.39 -0.14 9.16
CA TRP A 202 -9.85 0.58 10.35
C TRP A 202 -11.19 0.00 10.77
N PRO A 203 -11.37 -0.43 12.03
CA PRO A 203 -12.61 -1.07 12.47
C PRO A 203 -13.76 -0.08 12.54
N ALA A 204 -14.98 -0.56 12.31
CA ALA A 204 -16.21 0.22 12.45
C ALA A 204 -16.49 0.67 13.89
N GLU A 205 -15.99 -0.08 14.87
CA GLU A 205 -16.06 0.26 16.29
C GLU A 205 -14.63 0.32 16.86
N PRO A 206 -13.92 1.45 16.71
CA PRO A 206 -12.53 1.55 17.13
C PRO A 206 -12.42 1.62 18.67
N GLU A 207 -11.62 0.72 19.23
CA GLU A 207 -11.28 0.68 20.65
C GLU A 207 -10.09 1.60 20.98
N LEU A 208 -9.79 1.80 22.26
CA LEU A 208 -8.68 2.61 22.75
C LEU A 208 -7.35 2.25 22.09
N VAL A 209 -7.09 0.96 21.85
CA VAL A 209 -5.86 0.49 21.21
C VAL A 209 -5.71 1.01 19.78
N HIS A 210 -6.80 1.11 19.04
CA HIS A 210 -6.80 1.62 17.66
C HIS A 210 -6.45 3.11 17.63
N TRP A 211 -7.07 3.90 18.52
CA TRP A 211 -6.79 5.34 18.65
C TRP A 211 -5.36 5.63 19.10
N ALA A 212 -4.85 4.85 20.06
CA ALA A 212 -3.47 4.98 20.52
C ALA A 212 -2.48 4.64 19.40
N ASN A 213 -2.69 3.53 18.67
CA ASN A 213 -1.85 3.14 17.55
C ASN A 213 -1.89 4.15 16.40
N LEU A 214 -3.08 4.70 16.09
CA LEU A 214 -3.22 5.74 15.06
C LEU A 214 -2.33 6.95 15.40
N GLY A 215 -2.40 7.45 16.65
CA GLY A 215 -1.60 8.59 17.08
C GLY A 215 -0.09 8.37 16.88
N GLU A 216 0.42 7.18 17.19
CA GLU A 216 1.83 6.84 17.01
C GLU A 216 2.22 6.66 15.53
N LEU A 217 1.32 6.18 14.68
CA LEU A 217 1.60 5.90 13.28
C LEU A 217 1.42 7.12 12.35
N VAL A 218 0.64 8.13 12.75
CA VAL A 218 0.36 9.35 11.94
C VAL A 218 1.57 9.93 11.23
N PRO A 219 2.78 10.03 11.82
CA PRO A 219 3.96 10.59 11.13
C PRO A 219 4.40 9.78 9.89
N HIS A 220 3.96 8.54 9.77
CA HIS A 220 4.30 7.64 8.67
C HIS A 220 3.13 7.38 7.72
N LEU A 221 1.90 7.79 8.11
CA LEU A 221 0.69 7.44 7.37
C LEU A 221 0.51 8.28 6.10
N VAL A 222 0.15 7.59 5.02
CA VAL A 222 -0.31 8.18 3.75
C VAL A 222 -1.68 7.66 3.33
N GLY A 223 -2.30 6.80 4.14
CA GLY A 223 -3.63 6.26 3.89
C GLY A 223 -4.14 5.40 5.04
N ALA A 224 -5.46 5.25 5.10
CA ALA A 224 -6.13 4.28 5.95
C ALA A 224 -7.44 3.85 5.29
N LEU A 225 -7.77 2.58 5.38
CA LEU A 225 -8.91 1.98 4.70
C LEU A 225 -9.95 1.54 5.75
N PRO A 226 -11.24 1.77 5.53
CA PRO A 226 -12.26 1.24 6.43
C PRO A 226 -12.33 -0.29 6.33
N ALA A 227 -12.62 -0.95 7.45
CA ALA A 227 -12.91 -2.37 7.45
C ALA A 227 -14.07 -2.67 6.50
N GLY A 228 -14.01 -3.79 5.78
CA GLY A 228 -15.03 -4.16 4.80
C GLY A 228 -14.94 -3.46 3.44
N ALA A 229 -13.97 -2.56 3.21
CA ALA A 229 -13.79 -1.88 1.92
C ALA A 229 -13.71 -2.86 0.73
N GLY A 230 -13.10 -4.04 0.93
CA GLY A 230 -13.01 -5.08 -0.09
C GLY A 230 -14.33 -5.68 -0.54
N SER A 231 -15.40 -5.54 0.24
CA SER A 231 -16.74 -6.04 -0.06
C SER A 231 -17.66 -4.99 -0.67
N MET A 232 -17.20 -3.77 -0.87
CA MET A 232 -17.99 -2.69 -1.45
C MET A 232 -18.35 -2.93 -2.92
N ASP A 233 -19.43 -2.29 -3.36
CA ASP A 233 -19.71 -2.13 -4.79
C ASP A 233 -18.54 -1.42 -5.46
N PRO A 234 -18.07 -1.90 -6.63
CA PRO A 234 -16.90 -1.32 -7.30
C PRO A 234 -17.03 0.18 -7.61
N GLY A 235 -18.23 0.65 -7.95
CA GLY A 235 -18.47 2.06 -8.22
C GLY A 235 -18.37 2.91 -6.95
N VAL A 236 -18.89 2.39 -5.82
CA VAL A 236 -18.75 3.04 -4.51
C VAL A 236 -17.29 3.06 -4.10
N PHE A 237 -16.58 1.93 -4.20
CA PHE A 237 -15.15 1.83 -3.87
C PHE A 237 -14.32 2.89 -4.60
N ARG A 238 -14.46 2.99 -5.93
CA ARG A 238 -13.69 3.94 -6.74
C ARG A 238 -13.95 5.40 -6.37
N ARG A 239 -15.19 5.74 -6.03
CA ARG A 239 -15.53 7.12 -5.59
C ARG A 239 -15.00 7.43 -4.19
N SER A 240 -14.94 6.43 -3.31
CA SER A 240 -14.52 6.59 -1.91
C SER A 240 -13.00 6.54 -1.73
N ALA A 241 -12.29 5.76 -2.55
CA ALA A 241 -10.85 5.52 -2.41
C ALA A 241 -9.98 6.78 -2.30
N PRO A 242 -10.22 7.88 -3.05
CA PRO A 242 -9.47 9.11 -2.84
C PRO A 242 -9.62 9.71 -1.42
N GLY A 243 -10.75 9.50 -0.76
CA GLY A 243 -10.97 9.95 0.63
C GLY A 243 -10.20 9.16 1.70
N TRP A 244 -9.63 8.03 1.34
CA TRP A 244 -8.86 7.18 2.25
C TRP A 244 -7.35 7.41 2.18
N LEU A 245 -6.89 8.19 1.20
CA LEU A 245 -5.48 8.41 0.90
C LEU A 245 -5.14 9.90 0.96
N THR A 246 -3.92 10.21 1.41
CA THR A 246 -3.43 11.58 1.41
C THR A 246 -3.08 12.06 -0.01
N PRO A 247 -2.88 13.38 -0.23
CA PRO A 247 -2.41 13.91 -1.50
C PRO A 247 -1.12 13.28 -2.04
N ALA A 248 -0.26 12.74 -1.17
CA ALA A 248 0.94 12.00 -1.59
C ALA A 248 0.61 10.75 -2.43
N LEU A 249 -0.59 10.18 -2.27
CA LEU A 249 -1.12 9.04 -3.04
C LEU A 249 -2.37 9.42 -3.86
N TYR A 250 -2.42 10.65 -4.36
CA TYR A 250 -3.51 11.18 -5.21
C TYR A 250 -4.87 11.28 -4.52
N GLY A 251 -4.90 11.20 -3.19
CA GLY A 251 -6.12 11.32 -2.39
C GLY A 251 -6.38 12.73 -1.88
N VAL A 252 -7.37 12.83 -0.99
CA VAL A 252 -7.83 14.10 -0.39
C VAL A 252 -7.87 14.06 1.14
N LEU A 253 -7.39 12.97 1.75
CA LEU A 253 -7.36 12.81 3.20
C LEU A 253 -6.34 13.78 3.82
N ASP A 254 -6.79 14.67 4.67
CA ASP A 254 -5.98 15.69 5.35
C ASP A 254 -6.11 15.68 6.87
N ASN A 255 -7.15 15.03 7.41
CA ASN A 255 -7.41 14.96 8.84
C ASN A 255 -7.71 13.54 9.31
N TRP A 256 -6.73 12.91 9.92
CA TRP A 256 -6.80 11.53 10.41
C TRP A 256 -7.89 11.30 11.45
N ARG A 257 -8.11 12.26 12.35
CA ARG A 257 -9.09 12.11 13.41
C ARG A 257 -10.51 12.16 12.87
N VAL A 258 -10.81 13.15 12.03
CA VAL A 258 -12.12 13.27 11.40
C VAL A 258 -12.40 12.02 10.55
N TRP A 259 -11.43 11.61 9.72
CA TRP A 259 -11.57 10.40 8.93
C TRP A 259 -11.85 9.15 9.79
N ALA A 260 -11.11 8.95 10.88
CA ALA A 260 -11.24 7.78 11.73
C ALA A 260 -12.57 7.75 12.51
N GLU A 261 -13.12 8.91 12.86
CA GLU A 261 -14.44 9.06 13.50
C GLU A 261 -15.58 8.77 12.48
N GLU A 262 -15.41 9.11 11.20
CA GLU A 262 -16.40 8.88 10.14
C GLU A 262 -16.35 7.45 9.56
N ALA A 263 -15.18 6.82 9.60
CA ALA A 263 -14.96 5.47 9.07
C ALA A 263 -15.30 4.35 10.07
N GLY A 264 -15.51 4.73 11.34
CA GLY A 264 -15.87 3.85 12.46
C GLY A 264 -17.36 3.57 12.56
#